data_226d6204014d5da00389d0c40ac13540
#
_entry.id   226d6204014d5da00389d0c40ac13540
#
_cell.length_a   1.000
_cell.length_b   1.000
_cell.length_c   1.000
_cell.angle_alpha   90.00
_cell.angle_beta   90.00
_cell.angle_gamma   90.00
#
_symmetry.space_group_name_H-M   'P 1'
#
loop_
_entity.id
_entity.type
_entity.pdbx_description
1 polymer ?
#
loop_
_entity_poly.entity_id
_entity_poly.type
_entity_poly.pdbx_seq_one_letter_code
_entity_poly.pdbx_strand_id
1 'polypeptide(L)'
;MSKFVTAQDAAMMVKDGDGLIASGSGGGHAVPEALLKALGERFRNSRSPRNLTLAHAVGIGDRESRGAAHLADPDLVSRVITSALIDSPAFIPLALNGQIETYTLPQGVLSQLLRDMAAGRPGLICRTGLHTFVDPRQLGGLQGGTRTEHRVELIEIDGEEWLRFKPFQLDVAFLRGTTADEDGNVSMEDEAIPGEMLSTAQAVRRMGGKVIVQVKQRAKAGTLPGRSVRIPGILVDHVVVVPDQSQTYATHYDPSYAGVLRVPLGSIRPLPFDHRKIIARRAAMELRPGVVCNIGAGISTGISSVAAEESILDRIVLTNEQGYIGGAPLTGRDSGAAQNFSAMVDQPYQFDFYDGGGIDRAFLSFVEVNATGDVNISRFGDTIVGVGGFINISQNAKETVFSGTFTAGGLQVACADGNLQIVTEGKHRKFKNDLQQLTYSGKLASSEQRKALFVTERAVFAIQNGRLRLQEIAPGIDLARDILAHMDFMPEIPDTIPLMDPRLFRSEKMGLIESPHFS
;
A
#
# COMPACT_ATOMS: atom_id res chain seq x y z
N MET A 1 21.02 -29.37 17.33
CA MET A 1 21.82 -28.61 16.37
C MET A 1 21.52 -27.11 16.52
N SER A 2 22.51 -26.24 16.33
CA SER A 2 22.28 -24.79 16.36
C SER A 2 21.34 -24.40 15.23
N LYS A 3 20.38 -23.52 15.50
CA LYS A 3 19.52 -22.92 14.46
C LYS A 3 20.24 -21.81 13.70
N PHE A 4 21.36 -21.29 14.24
CA PHE A 4 22.11 -20.18 13.65
C PHE A 4 22.97 -20.65 12.48
N VAL A 5 22.78 -20.02 11.34
CA VAL A 5 23.47 -20.31 10.07
C VAL A 5 23.91 -19.00 9.40
N THR A 6 24.76 -19.08 8.37
CA THR A 6 25.09 -17.94 7.53
C THR A 6 23.97 -17.66 6.50
N ALA A 7 23.95 -16.46 5.93
CA ALA A 7 23.00 -16.14 4.85
C ALA A 7 23.24 -17.03 3.60
N GLN A 8 24.49 -17.38 3.33
CA GLN A 8 24.86 -18.29 2.25
C GLN A 8 24.33 -19.71 2.49
N ASP A 9 24.49 -20.25 3.72
CA ASP A 9 23.91 -21.56 4.07
C ASP A 9 22.39 -21.55 3.93
N ALA A 10 21.74 -20.46 4.38
CA ALA A 10 20.30 -20.28 4.24
C ALA A 10 19.88 -20.25 2.76
N ALA A 11 20.60 -19.52 1.92
CA ALA A 11 20.33 -19.49 0.49
C ALA A 11 20.47 -20.87 -0.18
N MET A 12 21.39 -21.74 0.29
CA MET A 12 21.55 -23.12 -0.23
C MET A 12 20.35 -24.03 0.05
N MET A 13 19.46 -23.66 0.95
CA MET A 13 18.27 -24.45 1.30
C MET A 13 17.12 -24.30 0.30
N VAL A 14 17.15 -23.23 -0.51
CA VAL A 14 16.15 -23.00 -1.58
C VAL A 14 16.45 -23.89 -2.77
N LYS A 15 15.45 -24.58 -3.28
CA LYS A 15 15.56 -25.57 -4.38
C LYS A 15 14.86 -25.07 -5.63
N ASP A 16 15.15 -25.72 -6.76
CA ASP A 16 14.45 -25.48 -8.01
C ASP A 16 12.94 -25.73 -7.85
N GLY A 17 12.14 -24.80 -8.32
CA GLY A 17 10.68 -24.87 -8.28
C GLY A 17 10.03 -24.47 -6.95
N ASP A 18 10.81 -24.16 -5.90
CA ASP A 18 10.25 -23.79 -4.60
C ASP A 18 9.37 -22.54 -4.66
N GLY A 19 8.32 -22.54 -3.85
CA GLY A 19 7.57 -21.35 -3.45
C GLY A 19 8.31 -20.61 -2.33
N LEU A 20 8.93 -19.49 -2.67
CA LEU A 20 9.62 -18.61 -1.72
C LEU A 20 8.71 -17.44 -1.35
N ILE A 21 8.47 -17.25 -0.06
CA ILE A 21 7.81 -16.03 0.44
C ILE A 21 8.80 -15.17 1.22
N ALA A 22 8.83 -13.88 0.93
CA ALA A 22 9.63 -12.90 1.67
C ALA A 22 8.72 -11.88 2.35
N SER A 23 8.99 -11.59 3.62
CA SER A 23 8.27 -10.55 4.37
C SER A 23 8.77 -9.15 4.07
N GLY A 24 8.06 -8.16 4.60
CA GLY A 24 8.46 -6.76 4.59
C GLY A 24 7.61 -5.87 3.70
N SER A 25 8.00 -4.61 3.61
CA SER A 25 7.31 -3.58 2.85
C SER A 25 8.31 -2.68 2.12
N GLY A 26 7.85 -1.94 1.13
CA GLY A 26 8.62 -0.94 0.38
C GLY A 26 9.35 0.03 1.32
N GLY A 27 10.54 0.49 0.91
CA GLY A 27 11.41 1.27 1.78
C GLY A 27 12.24 0.43 2.76
N GLY A 28 12.19 -0.91 2.68
CA GLY A 28 13.04 -1.82 3.47
C GLY A 28 12.52 -2.15 4.86
N HIS A 29 11.26 -1.78 5.17
CA HIS A 29 10.64 -2.09 6.45
C HIS A 29 10.50 -3.61 6.62
N ALA A 30 11.18 -4.16 7.63
CA ALA A 30 11.19 -5.58 7.95
C ALA A 30 11.52 -6.52 6.75
N VAL A 31 12.31 -6.03 5.76
CA VAL A 31 12.76 -6.83 4.61
C VAL A 31 14.01 -7.63 4.99
N PRO A 32 14.04 -8.97 4.75
CA PRO A 32 15.19 -9.83 5.02
C PRO A 32 16.27 -9.69 3.94
N GLU A 33 16.86 -8.51 3.83
CA GLU A 33 17.73 -8.06 2.74
C GLU A 33 18.94 -8.97 2.52
N ALA A 34 19.60 -9.43 3.61
CA ALA A 34 20.77 -10.29 3.48
C ALA A 34 20.44 -11.68 2.91
N LEU A 35 19.26 -12.21 3.22
CA LEU A 35 18.78 -13.47 2.68
C LEU A 35 18.47 -13.37 1.19
N LEU A 36 17.76 -12.33 0.77
CA LEU A 36 17.43 -12.07 -0.63
C LEU A 36 18.70 -11.84 -1.47
N LYS A 37 19.63 -11.06 -0.94
CA LYS A 37 20.94 -10.80 -1.58
C LYS A 37 21.74 -12.10 -1.74
N ALA A 38 21.87 -12.91 -0.69
CA ALA A 38 22.61 -14.15 -0.73
C ALA A 38 22.03 -15.14 -1.75
N LEU A 39 20.69 -15.22 -1.86
CA LEU A 39 20.02 -16.07 -2.86
C LEU A 39 20.30 -15.57 -4.29
N GLY A 40 20.21 -14.26 -4.53
CA GLY A 40 20.56 -13.68 -5.83
C GLY A 40 22.03 -13.86 -6.20
N GLU A 41 22.95 -13.75 -5.25
CA GLU A 41 24.38 -14.02 -5.44
C GLU A 41 24.64 -15.50 -5.77
N ARG A 42 24.01 -16.42 -5.04
CA ARG A 42 24.08 -17.86 -5.34
C ARG A 42 23.64 -18.13 -6.78
N PHE A 43 22.50 -17.60 -7.19
CA PHE A 43 22.00 -17.80 -8.55
C PHE A 43 22.96 -17.23 -9.61
N ARG A 44 23.50 -16.04 -9.43
CA ARG A 44 24.48 -15.47 -10.38
C ARG A 44 25.74 -16.35 -10.53
N ASN A 45 26.18 -16.97 -9.43
CA ASN A 45 27.40 -17.78 -9.41
C ASN A 45 27.18 -19.22 -9.92
N SER A 46 26.02 -19.84 -9.65
CA SER A 46 25.78 -21.25 -9.92
C SER A 46 24.64 -21.55 -10.90
N ARG A 47 23.86 -20.50 -11.29
CA ARG A 47 22.61 -20.63 -12.07
C ARG A 47 21.59 -21.57 -11.42
N SER A 48 21.60 -21.67 -10.09
CA SER A 48 20.68 -22.44 -9.25
C SER A 48 20.37 -21.66 -7.96
N PRO A 49 19.13 -21.69 -7.45
CA PRO A 49 17.97 -22.46 -7.93
C PRO A 49 17.34 -21.84 -9.18
N ARG A 50 16.33 -22.52 -9.76
CA ARG A 50 15.57 -22.07 -10.93
C ARG A 50 14.06 -22.19 -10.73
N ASN A 51 13.30 -21.44 -11.54
CA ASN A 51 11.85 -21.55 -11.65
C ASN A 51 11.09 -21.33 -10.34
N LEU A 52 11.57 -20.43 -9.48
CA LEU A 52 10.90 -20.10 -8.22
C LEU A 52 9.56 -19.41 -8.45
N THR A 53 8.61 -19.66 -7.56
CA THR A 53 7.48 -18.76 -7.33
C THR A 53 7.86 -17.82 -6.19
N LEU A 54 8.04 -16.54 -6.46
CA LEU A 54 8.28 -15.50 -5.46
C LEU A 54 6.97 -14.89 -5.00
N ALA A 55 6.69 -14.93 -3.69
CA ALA A 55 5.53 -14.28 -3.08
C ALA A 55 5.97 -13.23 -2.06
N HIS A 56 5.23 -12.13 -1.98
CA HIS A 56 5.32 -11.14 -0.90
C HIS A 56 4.01 -10.36 -0.82
N ALA A 57 3.47 -10.19 0.39
CA ALA A 57 2.17 -9.56 0.58
C ALA A 57 2.17 -8.06 0.22
N VAL A 58 3.31 -7.40 0.43
CA VAL A 58 3.54 -5.99 0.07
C VAL A 58 4.68 -5.92 -0.94
N GLY A 59 4.78 -4.87 -1.75
CA GLY A 59 5.97 -4.63 -2.56
C GLY A 59 7.21 -4.49 -1.68
N ILE A 60 8.32 -5.15 -2.02
CA ILE A 60 9.58 -5.13 -1.28
C ILE A 60 10.74 -4.66 -2.15
N GLY A 61 11.35 -3.53 -1.81
CA GLY A 61 12.48 -2.97 -2.54
C GLY A 61 12.62 -1.47 -2.34
N ASP A 62 13.70 -0.91 -2.89
CA ASP A 62 14.03 0.52 -2.85
C ASP A 62 13.74 1.26 -4.16
N ARG A 63 13.06 0.59 -5.10
CA ARG A 63 12.81 1.01 -6.49
C ARG A 63 14.06 1.04 -7.37
N GLU A 64 15.15 0.49 -6.90
CA GLU A 64 16.43 0.43 -7.60
C GLU A 64 16.96 -1.01 -7.63
N SER A 65 17.67 -1.44 -6.57
CA SER A 65 18.46 -2.68 -6.60
C SER A 65 18.30 -3.60 -5.39
N ARG A 66 17.54 -3.18 -4.36
CA ARG A 66 17.37 -3.92 -3.10
C ARG A 66 16.06 -4.69 -3.06
N GLY A 67 15.91 -5.51 -2.03
CA GLY A 67 14.72 -6.33 -1.82
C GLY A 67 14.55 -7.38 -2.90
N ALA A 68 13.35 -7.53 -3.45
CA ALA A 68 13.07 -8.52 -4.49
C ALA A 68 13.89 -8.30 -5.78
N ALA A 69 14.41 -7.09 -6.03
CA ALA A 69 15.24 -6.80 -7.21
C ALA A 69 16.48 -7.69 -7.31
N HIS A 70 17.02 -8.19 -6.18
CA HIS A 70 18.11 -9.19 -6.19
C HIS A 70 17.77 -10.47 -6.95
N LEU A 71 16.48 -10.78 -7.10
CA LEU A 71 15.96 -12.01 -7.68
C LEU A 71 15.36 -11.83 -9.09
N ALA A 72 15.45 -10.63 -9.67
CA ALA A 72 14.82 -10.29 -10.95
C ALA A 72 15.59 -10.88 -12.15
N ASP A 73 15.50 -12.20 -12.32
CA ASP A 73 16.02 -12.96 -13.46
C ASP A 73 14.97 -14.03 -13.84
N PRO A 74 14.56 -14.15 -15.12
CA PRO A 74 13.49 -15.06 -15.53
C PRO A 74 13.86 -16.55 -15.42
N ASP A 75 15.16 -16.90 -15.37
CA ASP A 75 15.60 -18.26 -15.09
C ASP A 75 15.54 -18.58 -13.59
N LEU A 76 15.64 -17.58 -12.72
CA LEU A 76 15.52 -17.74 -11.26
C LEU A 76 14.06 -17.75 -10.83
N VAL A 77 13.28 -16.76 -11.25
CA VAL A 77 11.88 -16.56 -10.85
C VAL A 77 10.98 -16.67 -12.08
N SER A 78 10.15 -17.70 -12.12
CA SER A 78 9.16 -17.91 -13.19
C SER A 78 7.80 -17.31 -12.88
N ARG A 79 7.50 -17.03 -11.60
CA ARG A 79 6.23 -16.44 -11.15
C ARG A 79 6.41 -15.48 -9.99
N VAL A 80 5.67 -14.38 -10.02
CA VAL A 80 5.57 -13.41 -8.91
C VAL A 80 4.11 -13.25 -8.48
N ILE A 81 3.86 -13.33 -7.16
CA ILE A 81 2.55 -13.07 -6.53
C ILE A 81 2.76 -11.98 -5.47
N THR A 82 2.22 -10.78 -5.72
CA THR A 82 2.45 -9.62 -4.85
C THR A 82 1.27 -8.64 -4.89
N SER A 83 1.26 -7.65 -4.00
CA SER A 83 0.35 -6.53 -4.13
C SER A 83 0.92 -5.35 -4.93
N ALA A 84 2.25 -5.23 -5.03
CA ALA A 84 2.88 -4.13 -5.75
C ALA A 84 4.22 -4.55 -6.37
N LEU A 85 4.46 -4.11 -7.62
CA LEU A 85 5.71 -4.33 -8.35
C LEU A 85 6.60 -3.08 -8.38
N ILE A 86 6.03 -1.91 -8.14
CA ILE A 86 6.74 -0.63 -8.27
C ILE A 86 7.98 -0.54 -7.37
N ASP A 87 8.00 -1.25 -6.25
CA ASP A 87 9.14 -1.24 -5.32
C ASP A 87 10.32 -2.10 -5.82
N SER A 88 10.07 -2.99 -6.81
CA SER A 88 11.08 -3.80 -7.51
C SER A 88 10.87 -3.71 -9.03
N PRO A 89 11.10 -2.55 -9.66
CA PRO A 89 10.76 -2.29 -11.05
C PRO A 89 11.51 -3.19 -12.04
N ALA A 90 12.58 -3.84 -11.64
CA ALA A 90 13.31 -4.81 -12.47
C ALA A 90 12.42 -5.99 -12.94
N PHE A 91 11.33 -6.31 -12.22
CA PHE A 91 10.37 -7.33 -12.65
C PHE A 91 9.37 -6.83 -13.71
N ILE A 92 9.18 -5.53 -13.85
CA ILE A 92 8.17 -4.97 -14.78
C ILE A 92 8.44 -5.37 -16.24
N PRO A 93 9.64 -5.18 -16.81
CA PRO A 93 9.91 -5.62 -18.17
C PRO A 93 9.79 -7.13 -18.35
N LEU A 94 10.14 -7.94 -17.34
CA LEU A 94 9.99 -9.39 -17.39
C LEU A 94 8.51 -9.80 -17.50
N ALA A 95 7.63 -9.14 -16.74
CA ALA A 95 6.19 -9.33 -16.79
C ALA A 95 5.60 -8.88 -18.14
N LEU A 96 5.94 -7.68 -18.61
CA LEU A 96 5.42 -7.12 -19.87
C LEU A 96 5.82 -7.95 -21.08
N ASN A 97 7.06 -8.48 -21.10
CA ASN A 97 7.57 -9.33 -22.17
C ASN A 97 7.11 -10.78 -22.07
N GLY A 98 6.25 -11.11 -21.08
CA GLY A 98 5.74 -12.47 -20.91
C GLY A 98 6.76 -13.50 -20.42
N GLN A 99 7.92 -13.07 -19.93
CA GLN A 99 8.99 -13.94 -19.46
C GLN A 99 8.68 -14.58 -18.11
N ILE A 100 7.85 -13.93 -17.29
CA ILE A 100 7.39 -14.44 -16.00
C ILE A 100 5.88 -14.28 -15.85
N GLU A 101 5.23 -15.20 -15.18
CA GLU A 101 3.83 -15.06 -14.78
C GLU A 101 3.72 -14.14 -13.56
N THR A 102 2.94 -13.07 -13.65
CA THR A 102 2.90 -12.04 -12.60
C THR A 102 1.47 -11.71 -12.20
N TYR A 103 1.19 -11.82 -10.90
CA TYR A 103 -0.09 -11.44 -10.30
C TYR A 103 0.11 -10.26 -9.34
N THR A 104 -0.78 -9.26 -9.44
CA THR A 104 -0.95 -8.27 -8.38
C THR A 104 -2.34 -8.44 -7.76
N LEU A 105 -2.36 -8.78 -6.47
CA LEU A 105 -3.57 -9.01 -5.68
C LEU A 105 -3.63 -8.01 -4.53
N PRO A 106 -4.83 -7.71 -3.97
CA PRO A 106 -4.93 -6.75 -2.86
C PRO A 106 -4.08 -7.18 -1.66
N GLN A 107 -3.38 -6.24 -1.04
CA GLN A 107 -2.45 -6.49 0.07
C GLN A 107 -3.13 -7.17 1.26
N GLY A 108 -4.34 -6.69 1.63
CA GLY A 108 -5.11 -7.31 2.70
C GLY A 108 -5.50 -8.75 2.37
N VAL A 109 -5.90 -8.98 1.12
CA VAL A 109 -6.21 -10.34 0.65
C VAL A 109 -5.01 -11.27 0.79
N LEU A 110 -3.81 -10.85 0.38
CA LEU A 110 -2.61 -11.68 0.53
C LEU A 110 -2.28 -11.94 2.00
N SER A 111 -2.36 -10.91 2.85
CA SER A 111 -2.09 -11.02 4.28
C SER A 111 -3.07 -11.95 5.00
N GLN A 112 -4.36 -11.84 4.70
CA GLN A 112 -5.42 -12.68 5.27
C GLN A 112 -5.35 -14.11 4.70
N LEU A 113 -5.06 -14.26 3.41
CA LEU A 113 -4.88 -15.57 2.77
C LEU A 113 -3.78 -16.40 3.46
N LEU A 114 -2.68 -15.77 3.88
CA LEU A 114 -1.63 -16.45 4.64
C LEU A 114 -2.16 -17.06 5.95
N ARG A 115 -3.07 -16.39 6.68
CA ARG A 115 -3.74 -16.97 7.85
C ARG A 115 -4.63 -18.16 7.47
N ASP A 116 -5.36 -18.05 6.37
CA ASP A 116 -6.22 -19.14 5.90
C ASP A 116 -5.39 -20.34 5.45
N MET A 117 -4.27 -20.08 4.75
CA MET A 117 -3.29 -21.12 4.39
C MET A 117 -2.70 -21.78 5.64
N ALA A 118 -2.35 -21.01 6.67
CA ALA A 118 -1.86 -21.53 7.95
C ALA A 118 -2.89 -22.44 8.65
N ALA A 119 -4.16 -22.06 8.59
CA ALA A 119 -5.28 -22.83 9.19
C ALA A 119 -5.75 -24.00 8.32
N GLY A 120 -5.19 -24.18 7.12
CA GLY A 120 -5.60 -25.26 6.19
C GLY A 120 -6.94 -25.05 5.53
N ARG A 121 -7.39 -23.80 5.46
CA ARG A 121 -8.63 -23.43 4.79
C ARG A 121 -8.48 -23.50 3.26
N PRO A 122 -9.58 -23.64 2.50
CA PRO A 122 -9.52 -23.79 1.05
C PRO A 122 -9.18 -22.51 0.30
N GLY A 123 -8.88 -21.43 0.99
CA GLY A 123 -8.57 -20.09 0.48
C GLY A 123 -9.34 -19.02 1.23
N LEU A 124 -9.03 -17.75 0.91
CA LEU A 124 -9.75 -16.60 1.42
C LEU A 124 -10.99 -16.34 0.57
N ILE A 125 -12.14 -16.21 1.22
CA ILE A 125 -13.40 -15.81 0.58
C ILE A 125 -13.75 -14.40 1.07
N CYS A 126 -13.82 -13.44 0.15
CA CYS A 126 -14.19 -12.07 0.44
C CYS A 126 -14.79 -11.37 -0.80
N ARG A 127 -15.35 -10.18 -0.62
CA ARG A 127 -15.86 -9.36 -1.74
C ARG A 127 -14.82 -8.39 -2.30
N THR A 128 -13.69 -8.23 -1.61
CA THR A 128 -12.60 -7.33 -2.01
C THR A 128 -12.04 -7.73 -3.37
N GLY A 129 -12.11 -6.82 -4.32
CA GLY A 129 -11.67 -7.04 -5.71
C GLY A 129 -12.80 -7.28 -6.70
N LEU A 130 -14.06 -7.53 -6.28
CA LEU A 130 -15.20 -7.60 -7.19
C LEU A 130 -15.29 -6.34 -8.06
N HIS A 131 -15.61 -6.54 -9.34
CA HIS A 131 -15.72 -5.49 -10.36
C HIS A 131 -14.42 -4.68 -10.58
N THR A 132 -13.27 -5.17 -10.16
CA THR A 132 -11.96 -4.60 -10.47
C THR A 132 -11.17 -5.54 -11.40
N PHE A 133 -9.94 -5.17 -11.80
CA PHE A 133 -9.11 -6.06 -12.60
C PHE A 133 -8.74 -7.38 -11.87
N VAL A 134 -8.93 -7.46 -10.56
CA VAL A 134 -8.73 -8.68 -9.76
C VAL A 134 -9.87 -9.68 -9.95
N ASP A 135 -11.05 -9.21 -10.34
CA ASP A 135 -12.18 -10.05 -10.69
C ASP A 135 -11.82 -11.01 -11.84
N PRO A 136 -12.08 -12.33 -11.72
CA PRO A 136 -11.73 -13.29 -12.76
C PRO A 136 -12.46 -13.08 -14.09
N ARG A 137 -13.58 -12.36 -14.09
CA ARG A 137 -14.28 -11.93 -15.31
C ARG A 137 -13.48 -10.90 -16.12
N GLN A 138 -12.47 -10.29 -15.50
CA GLN A 138 -11.51 -9.40 -16.14
C GLN A 138 -10.13 -10.08 -16.22
N LEU A 139 -9.17 -9.69 -15.39
CA LEU A 139 -7.81 -10.23 -15.43
C LEU A 139 -7.52 -11.27 -14.35
N GLY A 140 -8.33 -11.34 -13.27
CA GLY A 140 -8.04 -12.21 -12.12
C GLY A 140 -6.70 -11.87 -11.46
N GLY A 141 -6.30 -10.59 -11.50
CA GLY A 141 -5.03 -10.09 -10.97
C GLY A 141 -3.81 -10.30 -11.85
N LEU A 142 -3.92 -10.95 -13.02
CA LEU A 142 -2.78 -11.20 -13.92
C LEU A 142 -2.30 -9.88 -14.55
N GLN A 143 -1.00 -9.63 -14.48
CA GLN A 143 -0.35 -8.44 -15.04
C GLN A 143 0.56 -8.73 -16.22
N GLY A 144 1.08 -9.95 -16.32
CA GLY A 144 1.97 -10.37 -17.39
C GLY A 144 2.22 -11.88 -17.38
N GLY A 145 2.79 -12.37 -18.48
CA GLY A 145 3.02 -13.80 -18.68
C GLY A 145 1.76 -14.57 -19.12
N THR A 146 1.94 -15.87 -19.31
CA THR A 146 0.85 -16.78 -19.66
C THR A 146 0.25 -17.37 -18.40
N ARG A 147 -1.06 -17.23 -18.23
CA ARG A 147 -1.77 -17.82 -17.09
C ARG A 147 -1.65 -19.34 -17.11
N THR A 148 -1.04 -19.90 -16.07
CA THR A 148 -0.94 -21.36 -15.88
C THR A 148 -2.07 -21.90 -15.03
N GLU A 149 -2.60 -21.07 -14.11
CA GLU A 149 -3.73 -21.41 -13.26
C GLU A 149 -4.53 -20.15 -12.83
N HIS A 150 -5.80 -20.35 -12.49
CA HIS A 150 -6.64 -19.28 -11.94
C HIS A 150 -6.37 -19.11 -10.45
N ARG A 151 -5.88 -17.95 -10.03
CA ARG A 151 -5.64 -17.60 -8.62
C ARG A 151 -6.88 -17.11 -7.91
N VAL A 152 -7.84 -16.58 -8.68
CA VAL A 152 -9.09 -16.01 -8.17
C VAL A 152 -10.25 -16.71 -8.88
N GLU A 153 -11.27 -17.09 -8.12
CA GLU A 153 -12.51 -17.67 -8.62
C GLU A 153 -13.69 -16.81 -8.17
N LEU A 154 -14.67 -16.65 -9.05
CA LEU A 154 -15.98 -16.12 -8.67
C LEU A 154 -16.81 -17.28 -8.14
N ILE A 155 -17.38 -17.10 -6.95
CA ILE A 155 -18.29 -18.08 -6.33
C ILE A 155 -19.55 -17.37 -5.86
N GLU A 156 -20.63 -18.11 -5.71
CA GLU A 156 -21.90 -17.62 -5.17
C GLU A 156 -22.14 -18.25 -3.79
N ILE A 157 -22.49 -17.43 -2.82
CA ILE A 157 -22.90 -17.87 -1.48
C ILE A 157 -24.18 -17.10 -1.12
N ASP A 158 -25.25 -17.82 -0.82
CA ASP A 158 -26.56 -17.27 -0.44
C ASP A 158 -27.13 -16.25 -1.45
N GLY A 159 -26.84 -16.44 -2.76
CA GLY A 159 -27.28 -15.55 -3.84
C GLY A 159 -26.43 -14.30 -4.04
N GLU A 160 -25.31 -14.17 -3.32
CA GLU A 160 -24.35 -13.07 -3.47
C GLU A 160 -23.03 -13.54 -4.10
N GLU A 161 -22.44 -12.66 -4.92
CA GLU A 161 -21.13 -12.89 -5.53
C GLU A 161 -19.99 -12.66 -4.53
N TRP A 162 -19.06 -13.62 -4.52
CA TRP A 162 -17.83 -13.58 -3.73
C TRP A 162 -16.64 -13.96 -4.57
N LEU A 163 -15.46 -13.50 -4.20
CA LEU A 163 -14.18 -13.96 -4.74
C LEU A 163 -13.56 -14.98 -3.78
N ARG A 164 -13.11 -16.10 -4.32
CA ARG A 164 -12.24 -17.05 -3.62
C ARG A 164 -10.83 -16.92 -4.13
N PHE A 165 -9.91 -16.52 -3.26
CA PHE A 165 -8.47 -16.47 -3.52
C PHE A 165 -7.86 -17.80 -3.11
N LYS A 166 -7.24 -18.49 -4.08
CA LYS A 166 -6.71 -19.85 -3.87
C LYS A 166 -5.38 -19.83 -3.12
N PRO A 167 -5.16 -20.80 -2.23
CA PRO A 167 -3.84 -21.08 -1.68
C PRO A 167 -2.81 -21.38 -2.77
N PHE A 168 -1.55 -21.14 -2.47
CA PHE A 168 -0.41 -21.51 -3.30
C PHE A 168 0.69 -22.12 -2.45
N GLN A 169 1.54 -22.95 -3.09
CA GLN A 169 2.59 -23.67 -2.37
C GLN A 169 3.65 -22.72 -1.84
N LEU A 170 4.09 -22.94 -0.61
CA LEU A 170 5.15 -22.23 0.07
C LEU A 170 6.13 -23.24 0.69
N ASP A 171 7.37 -23.26 0.20
CA ASP A 171 8.41 -24.20 0.61
C ASP A 171 9.45 -23.53 1.50
N VAL A 172 9.67 -22.21 1.32
CA VAL A 172 10.64 -21.43 2.11
C VAL A 172 10.07 -20.06 2.45
N ALA A 173 10.20 -19.66 3.72
CA ALA A 173 9.96 -18.28 4.15
C ALA A 173 11.28 -17.60 4.51
N PHE A 174 11.51 -16.40 3.96
CA PHE A 174 12.50 -15.45 4.40
C PHE A 174 11.81 -14.34 5.20
N LEU A 175 11.97 -14.38 6.51
CA LEU A 175 11.35 -13.45 7.45
C LEU A 175 12.41 -12.57 8.13
N ARG A 176 11.94 -11.53 8.83
CA ARG A 176 12.82 -10.65 9.57
C ARG A 176 12.27 -10.35 10.98
N GLY A 177 13.19 -10.15 11.91
CA GLY A 177 12.94 -9.65 13.25
C GLY A 177 14.15 -8.90 13.80
N THR A 178 14.12 -8.55 15.08
CA THR A 178 15.23 -7.84 15.75
C THR A 178 16.13 -8.78 16.50
N THR A 179 15.60 -9.56 17.45
CA THR A 179 16.35 -10.47 18.30
C THR A 179 15.83 -11.90 18.18
N ALA A 180 16.73 -12.87 18.06
CA ALA A 180 16.39 -14.28 18.22
C ALA A 180 17.15 -14.91 19.38
N ASP A 181 16.47 -15.73 20.19
CA ASP A 181 17.13 -16.54 21.18
C ASP A 181 17.66 -17.87 20.62
N GLU A 182 18.38 -18.63 21.44
CA GLU A 182 18.99 -19.91 21.02
C GLU A 182 17.94 -20.98 20.67
N ASP A 183 16.72 -20.86 21.16
CA ASP A 183 15.58 -21.73 20.81
C ASP A 183 14.88 -21.29 19.51
N GLY A 184 15.25 -20.13 18.98
CA GLY A 184 14.68 -19.56 17.74
C GLY A 184 13.43 -18.73 17.96
N ASN A 185 13.09 -18.35 19.21
CA ASN A 185 12.06 -17.35 19.46
C ASN A 185 12.53 -16.00 18.96
N VAL A 186 11.69 -15.28 18.21
CA VAL A 186 12.03 -14.01 17.59
C VAL A 186 11.16 -12.88 18.08
N SER A 187 11.77 -11.77 18.47
CA SER A 187 11.11 -10.51 18.79
C SER A 187 11.38 -9.44 17.72
N MET A 188 10.62 -8.35 17.73
CA MET A 188 10.62 -7.33 16.68
C MET A 188 10.67 -5.91 17.26
N GLU A 189 11.40 -5.71 18.35
CA GLU A 189 11.43 -4.48 19.14
C GLU A 189 11.97 -3.26 18.40
N ASP A 190 12.87 -3.44 17.42
CA ASP A 190 13.43 -2.36 16.61
C ASP A 190 12.73 -2.22 15.25
N GLU A 191 11.85 -3.15 14.89
CA GLU A 191 11.23 -3.11 13.57
C GLU A 191 10.19 -2.01 13.46
N ALA A 192 10.19 -1.32 12.29
CA ALA A 192 9.24 -0.25 12.02
C ALA A 192 7.82 -0.76 11.70
N ILE A 193 7.64 -2.02 11.33
CA ILE A 193 6.34 -2.62 11.05
C ILE A 193 6.25 -4.04 11.61
N PRO A 194 5.06 -4.52 12.01
CA PRO A 194 4.88 -5.91 12.46
C PRO A 194 4.76 -6.89 11.28
N GLY A 195 4.24 -6.44 10.14
CA GLY A 195 3.99 -7.26 8.96
C GLY A 195 3.03 -8.44 9.20
N GLU A 196 3.19 -9.49 8.41
CA GLU A 196 2.44 -10.75 8.46
C GLU A 196 3.31 -11.94 8.91
N MET A 197 4.34 -11.68 9.72
CA MET A 197 5.41 -12.63 10.06
C MET A 197 4.88 -13.94 10.64
N LEU A 198 3.98 -13.86 11.65
CA LEU A 198 3.45 -15.04 12.33
C LEU A 198 2.62 -15.91 11.38
N SER A 199 1.70 -15.30 10.63
CA SER A 199 0.84 -16.04 9.69
C SER A 199 1.64 -16.68 8.57
N THR A 200 2.67 -16.00 8.08
CA THR A 200 3.61 -16.53 7.08
C THR A 200 4.38 -17.73 7.61
N ALA A 201 4.98 -17.61 8.80
CA ALA A 201 5.70 -18.73 9.43
C ALA A 201 4.80 -19.96 9.61
N GLN A 202 3.57 -19.76 10.08
CA GLN A 202 2.59 -20.83 10.26
C GLN A 202 2.18 -21.47 8.92
N ALA A 203 1.94 -20.68 7.88
CA ALA A 203 1.55 -21.17 6.56
C ALA A 203 2.64 -22.06 5.95
N VAL A 204 3.89 -21.59 5.98
CA VAL A 204 5.04 -22.35 5.46
C VAL A 204 5.25 -23.65 6.26
N ARG A 205 5.20 -23.59 7.59
CA ARG A 205 5.32 -24.81 8.44
C ARG A 205 4.23 -25.83 8.15
N ARG A 206 2.98 -25.39 7.99
CA ARG A 206 1.87 -26.27 7.64
C ARG A 206 2.11 -27.03 6.32
N MET A 207 2.75 -26.37 5.35
CA MET A 207 3.06 -26.95 4.04
C MET A 207 4.34 -27.81 4.03
N GLY A 208 4.99 -28.00 5.20
CA GLY A 208 6.22 -28.77 5.31
C GLY A 208 7.48 -28.00 4.90
N GLY A 209 7.34 -26.69 4.68
CA GLY A 209 8.43 -25.81 4.27
C GLY A 209 9.32 -25.39 5.44
N LYS A 210 10.35 -24.58 5.12
CA LYS A 210 11.34 -24.06 6.06
C LYS A 210 11.14 -22.58 6.32
N VAL A 211 11.23 -22.20 7.60
CA VAL A 211 11.17 -20.81 8.05
C VAL A 211 12.57 -20.36 8.46
N ILE A 212 13.09 -19.35 7.76
CA ILE A 212 14.41 -18.77 7.98
C ILE A 212 14.23 -17.30 8.33
N VAL A 213 14.75 -16.89 9.49
CA VAL A 213 14.56 -15.52 9.99
C VAL A 213 15.90 -14.79 10.07
N GLN A 214 15.97 -13.63 9.42
CA GLN A 214 17.06 -12.68 9.58
C GLN A 214 16.81 -11.83 10.83
N VAL A 215 17.81 -11.67 11.71
CA VAL A 215 17.72 -10.83 12.90
C VAL A 215 18.97 -9.98 13.07
N LYS A 216 18.87 -8.90 13.82
CA LYS A 216 19.99 -8.02 14.16
C LYS A 216 20.91 -8.63 15.21
N GLN A 217 20.35 -9.34 16.19
CA GLN A 217 21.11 -9.84 17.32
C GLN A 217 20.61 -11.19 17.86
N ARG A 218 21.50 -11.86 18.59
CA ARG A 218 21.24 -13.14 19.25
C ARG A 218 21.11 -12.93 20.77
N ALA A 219 20.17 -13.64 21.39
CA ALA A 219 19.98 -13.73 22.84
C ALA A 219 20.17 -15.16 23.35
N LYS A 220 20.36 -15.34 24.65
CA LYS A 220 20.36 -16.64 25.30
C LYS A 220 18.94 -17.21 25.36
N ALA A 221 18.85 -18.56 25.32
CA ALA A 221 17.59 -19.25 25.46
C ALA A 221 16.82 -18.81 26.71
N GLY A 222 15.53 -18.54 26.56
CA GLY A 222 14.63 -18.16 27.65
C GLY A 222 14.81 -16.74 28.21
N THR A 223 15.60 -15.88 27.56
CA THR A 223 15.80 -14.48 28.02
C THR A 223 14.83 -13.49 27.38
N LEU A 224 14.19 -13.84 26.28
CA LEU A 224 13.16 -13.00 25.69
C LEU A 224 11.86 -13.07 26.51
N PRO A 225 11.24 -11.92 26.86
CA PRO A 225 9.91 -11.93 27.48
C PRO A 225 8.91 -12.63 26.55
N GLY A 226 8.16 -13.62 27.05
CA GLY A 226 7.25 -14.41 26.21
C GLY A 226 6.21 -13.59 25.43
N ARG A 227 5.81 -12.42 25.96
CA ARG A 227 4.89 -11.50 25.28
C ARG A 227 5.54 -10.72 24.12
N SER A 228 6.86 -10.57 24.11
CA SER A 228 7.60 -9.90 23.02
C SER A 228 7.92 -10.83 21.86
N VAL A 229 7.77 -12.14 22.05
CA VAL A 229 7.99 -13.13 20.97
C VAL A 229 6.89 -13.01 19.94
N ARG A 230 7.28 -12.60 18.72
CA ARG A 230 6.38 -12.44 17.57
C ARG A 230 6.35 -13.69 16.68
N ILE A 231 7.48 -14.40 16.57
CA ILE A 231 7.58 -15.68 15.87
C ILE A 231 8.10 -16.71 16.87
N PRO A 232 7.25 -17.65 17.34
CA PRO A 232 7.69 -18.71 18.25
C PRO A 232 8.74 -19.63 17.63
N GLY A 233 9.74 -20.02 18.43
CA GLY A 233 10.85 -20.85 17.99
C GLY A 233 10.46 -22.22 17.40
N ILE A 234 9.29 -22.74 17.78
CA ILE A 234 8.73 -24.00 17.21
C ILE A 234 8.42 -23.87 15.71
N LEU A 235 8.25 -22.64 15.19
CA LEU A 235 8.01 -22.37 13.79
C LEU A 235 9.30 -22.11 13.00
N VAL A 236 10.41 -21.76 13.68
CA VAL A 236 11.65 -21.29 13.06
C VAL A 236 12.63 -22.46 12.89
N ASP A 237 13.09 -22.71 11.69
CA ASP A 237 14.13 -23.71 11.40
C ASP A 237 15.52 -23.13 11.53
N HIS A 238 15.76 -21.94 10.95
CA HIS A 238 17.08 -21.30 10.95
C HIS A 238 17.00 -19.80 11.21
N VAL A 239 18.09 -19.29 11.76
CA VAL A 239 18.28 -17.86 12.10
C VAL A 239 19.59 -17.36 11.49
N VAL A 240 19.53 -16.23 10.83
CA VAL A 240 20.71 -15.52 10.28
C VAL A 240 20.90 -14.21 11.03
N VAL A 241 22.07 -14.00 11.63
CA VAL A 241 22.38 -12.78 12.38
C VAL A 241 23.09 -11.78 11.49
N VAL A 242 22.52 -10.57 11.38
CA VAL A 242 23.02 -9.44 10.59
C VAL A 242 23.11 -8.20 11.50
N PRO A 243 24.23 -7.98 12.23
CA PRO A 243 24.35 -6.92 13.23
C PRO A 243 24.09 -5.51 12.70
N ASP A 244 24.45 -5.25 11.45
CA ASP A 244 24.33 -3.94 10.80
C ASP A 244 22.97 -3.77 10.05
N GLN A 245 21.99 -4.60 10.35
CA GLN A 245 20.66 -4.50 9.78
C GLN A 245 20.03 -3.14 10.09
N SER A 246 19.70 -2.38 9.05
CA SER A 246 19.00 -1.09 9.19
C SER A 246 17.50 -1.29 9.35
N GLN A 247 16.85 -0.40 10.08
CA GLN A 247 15.39 -0.44 10.34
C GLN A 247 14.58 -0.24 9.05
N THR A 248 15.05 0.70 8.20
CA THR A 248 14.56 0.93 6.83
C THR A 248 15.74 1.09 5.88
N TYR A 249 15.50 1.22 4.57
CA TYR A 249 16.60 1.52 3.63
C TYR A 249 17.14 2.94 3.78
N ALA A 250 16.41 3.87 4.36
CA ALA A 250 16.82 5.25 4.56
C ALA A 250 17.33 5.53 5.99
N THR A 251 16.77 4.83 6.97
CA THR A 251 17.03 5.07 8.39
C THR A 251 17.64 3.83 9.03
N HIS A 252 18.85 3.99 9.60
CA HIS A 252 19.50 2.88 10.30
C HIS A 252 18.69 2.45 11.52
N TYR A 253 18.34 3.41 12.38
CA TYR A 253 17.46 3.20 13.52
C TYR A 253 16.89 4.53 14.03
N ASP A 254 15.59 4.58 14.23
CA ASP A 254 14.86 5.64 14.92
C ASP A 254 13.88 4.99 15.92
N PRO A 255 14.06 5.17 17.23
CA PRO A 255 13.21 4.55 18.25
C PRO A 255 11.75 5.01 18.18
N SER A 256 11.46 6.13 17.54
CA SER A 256 10.07 6.59 17.33
C SER A 256 9.31 5.73 16.32
N TYR A 257 10.00 5.10 15.35
CA TYR A 257 9.39 4.18 14.39
C TYR A 257 9.00 2.83 15.00
N ALA A 258 9.70 2.46 16.07
CA ALA A 258 9.40 1.26 16.86
C ALA A 258 8.43 1.52 18.03
N GLY A 259 7.96 2.78 18.20
CA GLY A 259 7.07 3.16 19.29
C GLY A 259 7.72 3.25 20.66
N VAL A 260 9.07 3.21 20.75
CA VAL A 260 9.82 3.31 22.01
C VAL A 260 9.73 4.69 22.64
N LEU A 261 9.65 5.74 21.78
CA LEU A 261 9.48 7.11 22.24
C LEU A 261 8.49 7.88 21.34
N ARG A 262 8.00 9.00 21.87
CA ARG A 262 7.17 9.95 21.13
C ARG A 262 7.96 11.20 20.80
N VAL A 263 7.71 11.75 19.61
CA VAL A 263 8.31 13.01 19.14
C VAL A 263 7.27 14.14 19.17
N PRO A 264 7.69 15.41 19.36
CA PRO A 264 6.77 16.55 19.30
C PRO A 264 6.09 16.64 17.93
N LEU A 265 4.76 16.86 17.90
CA LEU A 265 3.98 16.99 16.65
C LEU A 265 4.44 18.18 15.79
N GLY A 266 5.00 19.22 16.39
CA GLY A 266 5.58 20.37 15.70
C GLY A 266 6.82 20.06 14.85
N SER A 267 7.36 18.83 14.91
CA SER A 267 8.45 18.37 14.05
C SER A 267 8.00 18.01 12.62
N ILE A 268 6.69 17.86 12.39
CA ILE A 268 6.14 17.58 11.05
C ILE A 268 6.29 18.84 10.20
N ARG A 269 7.10 18.77 9.14
CA ARG A 269 7.36 19.90 8.26
C ARG A 269 6.11 20.28 7.47
N PRO A 270 5.71 21.57 7.42
CA PRO A 270 4.65 22.04 6.54
C PRO A 270 4.98 21.74 5.07
N LEU A 271 3.96 21.49 4.27
CA LEU A 271 4.12 21.37 2.82
C LEU A 271 4.50 22.73 2.21
N PRO A 272 5.35 22.75 1.16
CA PRO A 272 5.50 23.93 0.31
C PRO A 272 4.14 24.38 -0.23
N PHE A 273 3.96 25.68 -0.40
CA PHE A 273 2.70 26.23 -0.94
C PHE A 273 2.70 26.07 -2.47
N ASP A 274 2.18 24.94 -2.92
CA ASP A 274 2.01 24.57 -4.33
C ASP A 274 0.67 23.84 -4.54
N HIS A 275 0.44 23.32 -5.74
CA HIS A 275 -0.78 22.57 -6.08
C HIS A 275 -1.05 21.40 -5.11
N ARG A 276 0.00 20.77 -4.56
CA ARG A 276 -0.14 19.63 -3.63
C ARG A 276 -0.72 20.08 -2.30
N LYS A 277 -0.28 21.25 -1.81
CA LYS A 277 -0.82 21.82 -0.57
C LYS A 277 -2.27 22.26 -0.74
N ILE A 278 -2.65 22.81 -1.90
CA ILE A 278 -4.04 23.17 -2.21
C ILE A 278 -4.93 21.91 -2.16
N ILE A 279 -4.53 20.83 -2.84
CA ILE A 279 -5.25 19.56 -2.83
C ILE A 279 -5.36 18.98 -1.42
N ALA A 280 -4.25 18.96 -0.68
CA ALA A 280 -4.21 18.44 0.69
C ALA A 280 -5.11 19.27 1.64
N ARG A 281 -5.14 20.61 1.50
CA ARG A 281 -6.02 21.50 2.25
C ARG A 281 -7.48 21.24 1.95
N ARG A 282 -7.85 21.13 0.65
CA ARG A 282 -9.24 20.83 0.27
C ARG A 282 -9.68 19.47 0.80
N ALA A 283 -8.83 18.46 0.68
CA ALA A 283 -9.13 17.14 1.22
C ALA A 283 -9.21 17.15 2.76
N ALA A 284 -8.36 17.92 3.46
CA ALA A 284 -8.38 18.05 4.91
C ALA A 284 -9.68 18.69 5.44
N MET A 285 -10.39 19.46 4.63
CA MET A 285 -11.74 19.98 4.99
C MET A 285 -12.76 18.85 5.19
N GLU A 286 -12.49 17.66 4.71
CA GLU A 286 -13.33 16.48 4.93
C GLU A 286 -13.04 15.78 6.28
N LEU A 287 -11.99 16.14 6.99
CA LEU A 287 -11.68 15.60 8.32
C LEU A 287 -12.74 16.03 9.36
N ARG A 288 -13.01 15.17 10.32
CA ARG A 288 -13.94 15.40 11.43
C ARG A 288 -13.34 14.84 12.73
N PRO A 289 -13.64 15.41 13.89
CA PRO A 289 -13.19 14.86 15.16
C PRO A 289 -13.64 13.39 15.36
N GLY A 290 -12.74 12.58 15.87
CA GLY A 290 -13.01 11.17 16.21
C GLY A 290 -13.15 10.22 15.04
N VAL A 291 -13.10 10.69 13.78
CA VAL A 291 -13.18 9.78 12.61
C VAL A 291 -11.93 8.91 12.50
N VAL A 292 -12.13 7.67 12.13
CA VAL A 292 -11.06 6.74 11.78
C VAL A 292 -10.74 6.90 10.30
N CYS A 293 -9.50 7.32 10.01
CA CYS A 293 -9.05 7.60 8.65
C CYS A 293 -7.90 6.69 8.23
N ASN A 294 -7.88 6.30 6.95
CA ASN A 294 -6.67 5.85 6.29
C ASN A 294 -6.16 6.95 5.35
N ILE A 295 -4.86 7.20 5.36
CA ILE A 295 -4.20 8.09 4.38
C ILE A 295 -3.23 7.24 3.56
N GLY A 296 -3.59 7.04 2.29
CA GLY A 296 -2.78 6.32 1.32
C GLY A 296 -1.56 7.09 0.84
N ALA A 297 -0.66 6.37 0.17
CA ALA A 297 0.55 6.93 -0.42
C ALA A 297 0.25 7.96 -1.54
N GLY A 298 1.24 8.77 -1.87
CA GLY A 298 1.19 9.76 -2.95
C GLY A 298 0.77 11.15 -2.46
N ILE A 299 -0.08 11.84 -3.23
CA ILE A 299 -0.47 13.23 -2.93
C ILE A 299 -1.29 13.34 -1.65
N SER A 300 -2.03 12.28 -1.30
CA SER A 300 -2.86 12.21 -0.09
C SER A 300 -2.04 12.27 1.20
N THR A 301 -0.75 11.89 1.20
CA THR A 301 0.10 11.99 2.41
C THR A 301 0.22 13.42 2.94
N GLY A 302 0.05 14.41 2.09
CA GLY A 302 0.06 15.82 2.47
C GLY A 302 -1.04 16.22 3.46
N ILE A 303 -2.12 15.44 3.55
CA ILE A 303 -3.26 15.71 4.44
C ILE A 303 -2.82 15.65 5.91
N SER A 304 -1.94 14.71 6.29
CA SER A 304 -1.39 14.62 7.64
C SER A 304 -0.54 15.85 8.01
N SER A 305 0.24 16.36 7.05
CA SER A 305 1.02 17.59 7.24
C SER A 305 0.12 18.83 7.42
N VAL A 306 -0.97 18.92 6.63
CA VAL A 306 -1.97 19.97 6.79
C VAL A 306 -2.69 19.83 8.14
N ALA A 307 -3.10 18.63 8.53
CA ALA A 307 -3.75 18.38 9.81
C ALA A 307 -2.86 18.78 11.01
N ALA A 308 -1.55 18.55 10.91
CA ALA A 308 -0.58 19.00 11.91
C ALA A 308 -0.43 20.53 11.91
N GLU A 309 -0.30 21.17 10.74
CA GLU A 309 -0.22 22.61 10.58
C GLU A 309 -1.45 23.32 11.16
N GLU A 310 -2.65 22.75 10.96
CA GLU A 310 -3.95 23.26 11.42
C GLU A 310 -4.30 22.86 12.86
N SER A 311 -3.41 22.12 13.55
CA SER A 311 -3.58 21.68 14.94
C SER A 311 -4.82 20.79 15.17
N ILE A 312 -5.17 19.96 14.17
CA ILE A 312 -6.30 19.02 14.23
C ILE A 312 -5.87 17.54 14.18
N LEU A 313 -4.56 17.27 14.06
CA LEU A 313 -4.04 15.90 13.90
C LEU A 313 -4.35 15.00 15.12
N ASP A 314 -4.34 15.55 16.31
CA ASP A 314 -4.63 14.86 17.57
C ASP A 314 -6.13 14.62 17.81
N ARG A 315 -6.99 15.22 16.98
CA ARG A 315 -8.44 15.06 17.06
C ARG A 315 -9.01 13.99 16.12
N ILE A 316 -8.17 13.40 15.27
CA ILE A 316 -8.53 12.34 14.33
C ILE A 316 -7.74 11.08 14.62
N VAL A 317 -8.25 9.92 14.21
CA VAL A 317 -7.54 8.64 14.34
C VAL A 317 -7.02 8.23 12.97
N LEU A 318 -5.73 8.49 12.72
CA LEU A 318 -5.08 8.00 11.51
C LEU A 318 -4.74 6.52 11.65
N THR A 319 -4.88 5.78 10.59
CA THR A 319 -4.46 4.39 10.49
C THR A 319 -3.65 4.18 9.22
N ASN A 320 -2.79 3.18 9.24
CA ASN A 320 -2.01 2.77 8.08
C ASN A 320 -2.12 1.26 7.92
N GLU A 321 -2.16 0.79 6.68
CA GLU A 321 -2.31 -0.62 6.31
C GLU A 321 -1.18 -1.51 6.85
N GLN A 322 -0.04 -0.94 7.22
CA GLN A 322 1.08 -1.68 7.83
C GLN A 322 0.83 -2.09 9.29
N GLY A 323 -0.31 -1.68 9.90
CA GLY A 323 -0.70 -2.08 11.25
C GLY A 323 -0.69 -0.96 12.29
N TYR A 324 -0.55 0.29 11.89
CA TYR A 324 -0.55 1.42 12.83
C TYR A 324 -1.95 1.95 13.11
N ILE A 325 -2.18 2.32 14.37
CA ILE A 325 -3.37 3.00 14.84
C ILE A 325 -2.94 4.27 15.60
N GLY A 326 -3.43 5.43 15.15
CA GLY A 326 -3.01 6.74 15.64
C GLY A 326 -1.68 7.19 15.07
N GLY A 327 -1.20 8.33 15.54
CA GLY A 327 0.07 8.92 15.13
C GLY A 327 0.05 9.59 13.76
N ALA A 328 1.22 9.75 13.19
CA ALA A 328 1.43 10.39 11.88
C ALA A 328 2.23 9.47 10.96
N PRO A 329 1.73 9.15 9.76
CA PRO A 329 2.49 8.39 8.77
C PRO A 329 3.69 9.21 8.30
N LEU A 330 4.80 8.53 8.06
CA LEU A 330 6.01 9.14 7.50
C LEU A 330 5.88 9.33 5.98
N THR A 331 6.69 10.23 5.45
CA THR A 331 6.72 10.56 4.03
C THR A 331 8.11 10.27 3.43
N GLY A 332 8.23 10.32 2.11
CA GLY A 332 9.50 10.10 1.42
C GLY A 332 9.94 8.63 1.45
N ARG A 333 11.23 8.38 1.71
CA ARG A 333 11.82 7.03 1.67
C ARG A 333 11.43 6.15 2.85
N ASP A 334 10.97 6.74 3.97
CA ASP A 334 10.44 6.02 5.13
C ASP A 334 8.91 5.87 5.10
N SER A 335 8.27 6.20 3.97
CA SER A 335 6.82 5.99 3.77
C SER A 335 6.46 4.52 4.02
N GLY A 336 5.43 4.29 4.82
CA GLY A 336 5.04 2.96 5.33
C GLY A 336 5.26 2.82 6.83
N ALA A 337 6.21 3.55 7.43
CA ALA A 337 6.35 3.69 8.87
C ALA A 337 5.51 4.86 9.41
N ALA A 338 5.36 4.93 10.73
CA ALA A 338 4.65 6.00 11.44
C ALA A 338 5.36 6.37 12.74
N GLN A 339 5.06 7.55 13.25
CA GLN A 339 5.50 8.04 14.55
C GLN A 339 4.30 8.33 15.45
N ASN A 340 4.49 8.28 16.77
CA ASN A 340 3.46 8.61 17.77
C ASN A 340 2.20 7.74 17.72
N PHE A 341 2.24 6.58 17.09
CA PHE A 341 1.10 5.66 17.06
C PHE A 341 0.72 5.18 18.48
N SER A 342 -0.55 4.89 18.66
CA SER A 342 -1.10 4.41 19.94
C SER A 342 -1.02 2.89 20.05
N ALA A 343 -1.10 2.20 18.92
CA ALA A 343 -1.00 0.75 18.84
C ALA A 343 -0.38 0.31 17.51
N MET A 344 0.22 -0.88 17.53
CA MET A 344 0.74 -1.58 16.37
C MET A 344 0.20 -3.01 16.41
N VAL A 345 -0.50 -3.42 15.34
CA VAL A 345 -1.09 -4.76 15.21
C VAL A 345 -0.56 -5.43 13.95
N ASP A 346 -0.57 -6.77 13.91
CA ASP A 346 -0.15 -7.50 12.72
C ASP A 346 -1.05 -7.15 11.54
N GLN A 347 -0.44 -7.04 10.36
CA GLN A 347 -1.08 -6.58 9.14
C GLN A 347 -2.38 -7.33 8.79
N PRO A 348 -2.51 -8.66 8.93
CA PRO A 348 -3.79 -9.34 8.68
C PRO A 348 -4.93 -8.82 9.54
N TYR A 349 -4.69 -8.50 10.82
CA TYR A 349 -5.72 -7.95 11.71
C TYR A 349 -6.08 -6.50 11.39
N GLN A 350 -5.12 -5.72 10.89
CA GLN A 350 -5.40 -4.38 10.40
C GLN A 350 -6.36 -4.43 9.20
N PHE A 351 -6.15 -5.37 8.30
CA PHE A 351 -7.04 -5.56 7.16
C PHE A 351 -8.38 -6.18 7.53
N ASP A 352 -8.46 -7.04 8.56
CA ASP A 352 -9.76 -7.48 9.09
C ASP A 352 -10.60 -6.29 9.56
N PHE A 353 -9.97 -5.34 10.26
CA PHE A 353 -10.64 -4.12 10.70
C PHE A 353 -11.09 -3.26 9.51
N TYR A 354 -10.25 -3.14 8.48
CA TYR A 354 -10.58 -2.37 7.27
C TYR A 354 -11.71 -3.01 6.48
N ASP A 355 -11.59 -4.30 6.18
CA ASP A 355 -12.56 -5.05 5.39
C ASP A 355 -13.91 -5.19 6.13
N GLY A 356 -13.89 -5.14 7.46
CA GLY A 356 -15.07 -5.07 8.32
C GLY A 356 -15.74 -3.69 8.39
N GLY A 357 -15.31 -2.71 7.58
CA GLY A 357 -15.89 -1.36 7.55
C GLY A 357 -15.40 -0.43 8.66
N GLY A 358 -14.24 -0.71 9.24
CA GLY A 358 -13.65 0.08 10.33
C GLY A 358 -13.14 1.47 9.92
N ILE A 359 -12.98 1.74 8.63
CA ILE A 359 -12.56 3.05 8.10
C ILE A 359 -13.79 3.91 7.87
N ASP A 360 -13.89 5.04 8.57
CA ASP A 360 -14.93 6.03 8.30
C ASP A 360 -14.63 6.80 7.02
N ARG A 361 -13.36 7.18 6.81
CA ARG A 361 -12.95 7.96 5.64
C ARG A 361 -11.56 7.57 5.14
N ALA A 362 -11.49 7.15 3.87
CA ALA A 362 -10.26 6.87 3.19
C ALA A 362 -9.81 8.07 2.35
N PHE A 363 -8.53 8.44 2.45
CA PHE A 363 -7.91 9.46 1.61
C PHE A 363 -6.88 8.78 0.71
N LEU A 364 -7.20 8.65 -0.56
CA LEU A 364 -6.41 7.90 -1.52
C LEU A 364 -6.03 8.77 -2.72
N SER A 365 -4.97 8.42 -3.41
CA SER A 365 -4.59 9.12 -4.65
C SER A 365 -5.22 8.43 -5.87
N PHE A 366 -5.46 9.18 -6.97
CA PHE A 366 -5.89 8.63 -8.25
C PHE A 366 -4.93 9.02 -9.37
N VAL A 367 -4.80 8.13 -10.38
CA VAL A 367 -4.03 8.41 -11.60
C VAL A 367 -4.98 8.74 -12.75
N GLU A 368 -6.00 7.93 -12.97
CA GLU A 368 -7.03 8.14 -13.99
C GLU A 368 -8.41 7.95 -13.38
N VAL A 369 -9.40 8.67 -13.91
CA VAL A 369 -10.82 8.54 -13.53
C VAL A 369 -11.69 8.72 -14.78
N ASN A 370 -12.80 7.95 -14.86
CA ASN A 370 -13.75 8.04 -15.96
C ASN A 370 -15.09 8.69 -15.54
N ALA A 371 -16.02 8.76 -16.49
CA ALA A 371 -17.33 9.40 -16.30
C ALA A 371 -18.23 8.73 -15.23
N THR A 372 -17.98 7.47 -14.89
CA THR A 372 -18.71 6.75 -13.83
C THR A 372 -18.02 6.79 -12.48
N GLY A 373 -16.87 7.49 -12.41
CA GLY A 373 -16.05 7.56 -11.20
C GLY A 373 -15.24 6.28 -10.94
N ASP A 374 -15.06 5.43 -11.94
CA ASP A 374 -14.10 4.35 -11.86
C ASP A 374 -12.68 4.91 -11.83
N VAL A 375 -11.77 4.28 -11.08
CA VAL A 375 -10.40 4.76 -10.89
C VAL A 375 -9.37 3.72 -11.31
N ASN A 376 -8.30 4.19 -11.94
CA ASN A 376 -7.07 3.44 -12.16
C ASN A 376 -5.92 4.05 -11.36
N ILE A 377 -5.20 3.18 -10.61
CA ILE A 377 -3.91 3.51 -9.98
C ILE A 377 -2.86 2.41 -10.24
N SER A 378 -3.27 1.28 -10.78
CA SER A 378 -2.48 0.04 -10.74
C SER A 378 -1.60 -0.16 -11.97
N ARG A 379 -1.97 0.43 -13.11
CA ARG A 379 -1.22 0.30 -14.37
C ARG A 379 -1.43 1.51 -15.26
N PHE A 380 -0.34 2.08 -15.78
CA PHE A 380 -0.40 3.18 -16.76
C PHE A 380 0.84 3.13 -17.68
N GLY A 381 0.60 3.17 -18.98
CA GLY A 381 1.63 2.90 -19.99
C GLY A 381 2.25 1.53 -19.75
N ASP A 382 3.57 1.49 -19.77
CA ASP A 382 4.36 0.28 -19.50
C ASP A 382 4.73 0.13 -18.00
N THR A 383 4.07 0.88 -17.12
CA THR A 383 4.33 0.79 -15.69
C THR A 383 3.27 -0.06 -15.01
N ILE A 384 3.69 -1.15 -14.37
CA ILE A 384 2.87 -1.96 -13.47
C ILE A 384 3.19 -1.53 -12.04
N VAL A 385 2.29 -0.79 -11.42
CA VAL A 385 2.42 -0.33 -10.03
C VAL A 385 2.00 -1.43 -9.06
N GLY A 386 0.86 -2.05 -9.34
CA GLY A 386 0.13 -2.91 -8.42
C GLY A 386 -0.89 -2.12 -7.62
N VAL A 387 -1.47 -2.72 -6.61
CA VAL A 387 -2.61 -2.16 -5.88
C VAL A 387 -2.32 -1.85 -4.41
N GLY A 388 -1.32 -2.50 -3.81
CA GLY A 388 -1.12 -2.37 -2.37
C GLY A 388 -2.42 -2.64 -1.61
N GLY A 389 -2.70 -1.81 -0.61
CA GLY A 389 -3.95 -1.83 0.17
C GLY A 389 -5.13 -1.11 -0.49
N PHE A 390 -4.95 -0.49 -1.67
CA PHE A 390 -5.94 0.43 -2.26
C PHE A 390 -7.33 -0.19 -2.42
N ILE A 391 -7.44 -1.41 -2.95
CA ILE A 391 -8.73 -2.06 -3.18
C ILE A 391 -9.42 -2.37 -1.85
N ASN A 392 -8.72 -2.97 -0.87
CA ASN A 392 -9.28 -3.22 0.47
C ASN A 392 -9.84 -1.94 1.09
N ILE A 393 -9.04 -0.89 1.08
CA ILE A 393 -9.36 0.39 1.71
C ILE A 393 -10.53 1.08 0.98
N SER A 394 -10.44 1.23 -0.34
CA SER A 394 -11.43 1.99 -1.13
C SER A 394 -12.79 1.27 -1.23
N GLN A 395 -12.81 -0.06 -1.26
CA GLN A 395 -14.05 -0.83 -1.32
C GLN A 395 -14.78 -0.93 0.02
N ASN A 396 -14.07 -0.80 1.15
CA ASN A 396 -14.65 -1.06 2.47
C ASN A 396 -14.77 0.19 3.35
N ALA A 397 -14.17 1.32 2.96
CA ALA A 397 -14.38 2.59 3.64
C ALA A 397 -15.80 3.13 3.40
N LYS A 398 -16.39 3.76 4.43
CA LYS A 398 -17.72 4.37 4.33
C LYS A 398 -17.75 5.54 3.35
N GLU A 399 -16.68 6.34 3.33
CA GLU A 399 -16.48 7.45 2.39
C GLU A 399 -15.05 7.44 1.87
N THR A 400 -14.86 7.75 0.58
CA THR A 400 -13.53 7.82 -0.04
C THR A 400 -13.30 9.21 -0.65
N VAL A 401 -12.16 9.82 -0.32
CA VAL A 401 -11.70 11.08 -0.89
C VAL A 401 -10.47 10.80 -1.74
N PHE A 402 -10.66 10.82 -3.05
CA PHE A 402 -9.58 10.66 -4.01
C PHE A 402 -8.91 12.00 -4.27
N SER A 403 -7.59 12.07 -4.17
CA SER A 403 -6.76 13.26 -4.36
C SER A 403 -5.81 13.10 -5.54
N GLY A 404 -5.70 14.12 -6.37
CA GLY A 404 -4.80 14.09 -7.52
C GLY A 404 -4.75 15.44 -8.22
N THR A 405 -3.68 15.73 -8.96
CA THR A 405 -3.67 16.87 -9.88
C THR A 405 -4.69 16.65 -10.98
N PHE A 406 -5.25 17.72 -11.54
CA PHE A 406 -6.22 17.64 -12.64
C PHE A 406 -5.60 17.03 -13.91
N THR A 407 -4.40 17.50 -14.24
CA THR A 407 -3.54 16.93 -15.28
C THR A 407 -2.18 16.56 -14.67
N ALA A 408 -1.41 15.71 -15.35
CA ALA A 408 -0.11 15.26 -14.87
C ALA A 408 1.01 15.60 -15.87
N GLY A 409 2.27 15.57 -15.39
CA GLY A 409 3.44 15.76 -16.25
C GLY A 409 3.76 17.24 -16.51
N GLY A 410 4.12 17.97 -15.47
CA GLY A 410 4.64 19.33 -15.58
C GLY A 410 3.63 20.43 -15.27
N LEU A 411 2.51 20.11 -14.63
CA LEU A 411 1.55 21.11 -14.14
C LEU A 411 2.23 22.12 -13.23
N GLN A 412 2.04 23.40 -13.52
CA GLN A 412 2.47 24.54 -12.68
C GLN A 412 1.29 25.48 -12.46
N VAL A 413 1.11 25.87 -11.21
CA VAL A 413 0.05 26.81 -10.80
C VAL A 413 0.64 27.97 -10.02
N ALA A 414 -0.04 29.11 -10.06
CA ALA A 414 0.22 30.27 -9.21
C ALA A 414 -1.06 30.65 -8.47
N CYS A 415 -0.89 31.24 -7.29
CA CYS A 415 -1.99 31.79 -6.50
C CYS A 415 -1.72 33.27 -6.24
N ALA A 416 -2.73 34.09 -6.48
CA ALA A 416 -2.70 35.52 -6.17
C ALA A 416 -4.09 35.98 -5.68
N ASP A 417 -4.14 36.68 -4.57
CA ASP A 417 -5.35 37.25 -4.00
C ASP A 417 -6.51 36.27 -3.79
N GLY A 418 -6.15 34.99 -3.46
CA GLY A 418 -7.14 33.93 -3.26
C GLY A 418 -7.68 33.31 -4.55
N ASN A 419 -7.07 33.60 -5.71
CA ASN A 419 -7.39 33.01 -7.00
C ASN A 419 -6.28 32.05 -7.46
N LEU A 420 -6.68 31.01 -8.17
CA LEU A 420 -5.79 30.07 -8.83
C LEU A 420 -5.58 30.46 -10.30
N GLN A 421 -4.35 30.36 -10.77
CA GLN A 421 -3.99 30.50 -12.18
C GLN A 421 -3.19 29.30 -12.63
N ILE A 422 -3.56 28.72 -13.77
CA ILE A 422 -2.77 27.68 -14.45
C ILE A 422 -1.66 28.37 -15.24
N VAL A 423 -0.42 28.21 -14.81
CA VAL A 423 0.77 28.76 -15.48
C VAL A 423 1.22 27.85 -16.61
N THR A 424 1.26 26.55 -16.34
CA THR A 424 1.61 25.51 -17.34
C THR A 424 0.70 24.33 -17.11
N GLU A 425 0.02 23.89 -18.18
CA GLU A 425 -0.84 22.71 -18.14
C GLU A 425 -0.01 21.42 -18.15
N GLY A 426 -0.49 20.40 -17.47
CA GLY A 426 0.13 19.07 -17.48
C GLY A 426 -0.05 18.38 -18.84
N LYS A 427 0.93 17.59 -19.23
CA LYS A 427 0.96 16.90 -20.55
C LYS A 427 -0.06 15.76 -20.66
N HIS A 428 -0.46 15.17 -19.52
CA HIS A 428 -1.30 13.96 -19.47
C HIS A 428 -2.65 14.26 -18.83
N ARG A 429 -3.72 13.98 -19.59
CA ARG A 429 -5.09 13.99 -19.07
C ARG A 429 -5.30 12.82 -18.12
N LYS A 430 -6.04 13.06 -17.06
CA LYS A 430 -6.40 12.05 -16.04
C LYS A 430 -7.89 11.72 -16.05
N PHE A 431 -8.73 12.61 -16.57
CA PHE A 431 -10.16 12.42 -16.77
C PHE A 431 -10.39 11.81 -18.15
N LYS A 432 -10.52 10.48 -18.24
CA LYS A 432 -10.50 9.71 -19.48
C LYS A 432 -11.80 8.95 -19.72
N ASN A 433 -12.13 8.71 -20.98
CA ASN A 433 -13.25 7.83 -21.34
C ASN A 433 -12.98 6.39 -20.90
N ASP A 434 -11.79 5.88 -21.25
CA ASP A 434 -11.38 4.49 -20.97
C ASP A 434 -10.16 4.48 -20.04
N LEU A 435 -10.23 3.65 -19.02
CA LEU A 435 -9.13 3.41 -18.10
C LEU A 435 -8.31 2.22 -18.57
N GLN A 436 -7.00 2.30 -18.45
CA GLN A 436 -6.13 1.18 -18.82
C GLN A 436 -6.37 -0.04 -17.92
N GLN A 437 -6.69 0.17 -16.65
CA GLN A 437 -7.02 -0.89 -15.72
C GLN A 437 -8.03 -0.39 -14.67
N LEU A 438 -8.97 -1.23 -14.26
CA LEU A 438 -10.00 -0.87 -13.29
C LEU A 438 -9.56 -1.28 -11.88
N THR A 439 -9.24 -0.29 -11.03
CA THR A 439 -8.80 -0.54 -9.65
C THR A 439 -9.88 -0.22 -8.61
N TYR A 440 -10.78 0.72 -8.90
CA TYR A 440 -11.96 1.04 -8.09
C TYR A 440 -13.18 1.19 -9.00
N SER A 441 -14.29 0.55 -8.65
CA SER A 441 -15.53 0.65 -9.41
C SER A 441 -16.47 1.69 -8.81
N GLY A 442 -16.65 2.80 -9.51
CA GLY A 442 -17.62 3.83 -9.17
C GLY A 442 -19.07 3.33 -9.30
N LYS A 443 -19.31 2.39 -10.22
CA LYS A 443 -20.62 1.73 -10.37
C LYS A 443 -20.98 0.93 -9.13
N LEU A 444 -20.04 0.10 -8.61
CA LEU A 444 -20.26 -0.66 -7.39
C LEU A 444 -20.48 0.27 -6.20
N ALA A 445 -19.63 1.29 -6.05
CA ALA A 445 -19.78 2.29 -4.99
C ALA A 445 -21.15 2.99 -5.02
N SER A 446 -21.63 3.35 -6.21
CA SER A 446 -22.95 3.95 -6.40
C SER A 446 -24.09 3.00 -6.03
N SER A 447 -24.02 1.73 -6.43
CA SER A 447 -25.05 0.73 -6.08
C SER A 447 -25.11 0.46 -4.58
N GLU A 448 -23.98 0.56 -3.87
CA GLU A 448 -23.87 0.42 -2.41
C GLU A 448 -24.05 1.75 -1.66
N GLN A 449 -24.41 2.83 -2.36
CA GLN A 449 -24.60 4.18 -1.82
C GLN A 449 -23.37 4.74 -1.07
N ARG A 450 -22.17 4.27 -1.41
CA ARG A 450 -20.92 4.78 -0.84
C ARG A 450 -20.54 6.09 -1.52
N LYS A 451 -20.10 7.06 -0.71
CA LYS A 451 -19.69 8.37 -1.21
C LYS A 451 -18.25 8.35 -1.70
N ALA A 452 -18.02 8.95 -2.86
CA ALA A 452 -16.68 9.19 -3.40
C ALA A 452 -16.56 10.64 -3.86
N LEU A 453 -15.51 11.31 -3.39
CA LEU A 453 -15.15 12.68 -3.73
C LEU A 453 -13.80 12.67 -4.46
N PHE A 454 -13.67 13.47 -5.52
CA PHE A 454 -12.43 13.62 -6.29
C PHE A 454 -11.95 15.06 -6.17
N VAL A 455 -10.83 15.25 -5.50
CA VAL A 455 -10.24 16.56 -5.18
C VAL A 455 -9.03 16.82 -6.04
N THR A 456 -9.06 17.90 -6.80
CA THR A 456 -7.91 18.42 -7.55
C THR A 456 -7.57 19.83 -7.08
N GLU A 457 -6.51 20.41 -7.62
CA GLU A 457 -6.14 21.79 -7.30
C GLU A 457 -7.14 22.82 -7.84
N ARG A 458 -7.95 22.48 -8.86
CA ARG A 458 -8.81 23.42 -9.59
C ARG A 458 -10.29 23.07 -9.57
N ALA A 459 -10.65 21.82 -9.29
CA ALA A 459 -12.04 21.35 -9.29
C ALA A 459 -12.24 20.19 -8.33
N VAL A 460 -13.46 20.05 -7.82
CA VAL A 460 -13.91 18.93 -6.99
C VAL A 460 -15.10 18.27 -7.67
N PHE A 461 -15.09 16.93 -7.72
CA PHE A 461 -16.18 16.13 -8.26
C PHE A 461 -16.66 15.11 -7.23
N ALA A 462 -17.89 14.64 -7.38
CA ALA A 462 -18.46 13.54 -6.61
C ALA A 462 -19.21 12.56 -7.53
N ILE A 463 -19.33 11.31 -7.11
CA ILE A 463 -20.23 10.37 -7.77
C ILE A 463 -21.66 10.68 -7.30
N GLN A 464 -22.54 11.02 -8.24
CA GLN A 464 -23.97 11.17 -8.02
C GLN A 464 -24.74 10.44 -9.12
N ASN A 465 -25.74 9.64 -8.77
CA ASN A 465 -26.54 8.85 -9.71
C ASN A 465 -25.69 8.01 -10.70
N GLY A 466 -24.55 7.46 -10.22
CA GLY A 466 -23.64 6.65 -11.03
C GLY A 466 -22.80 7.42 -12.05
N ARG A 467 -22.74 8.76 -11.95
CA ARG A 467 -21.95 9.63 -12.82
C ARG A 467 -21.11 10.62 -12.02
N LEU A 468 -20.00 11.04 -12.63
CA LEU A 468 -19.16 12.07 -12.05
C LEU A 468 -19.81 13.44 -12.25
N ARG A 469 -20.08 14.15 -11.15
CA ARG A 469 -20.69 15.47 -11.14
C ARG A 469 -19.73 16.49 -10.55
N LEU A 470 -19.60 17.65 -11.22
CA LEU A 470 -18.83 18.79 -10.74
C LEU A 470 -19.48 19.38 -9.48
N GLN A 471 -18.69 19.56 -8.43
CA GLN A 471 -19.14 20.11 -7.13
C GLN A 471 -18.64 21.53 -6.90
N GLU A 472 -17.38 21.79 -7.21
CA GLU A 472 -16.71 23.07 -6.96
C GLU A 472 -15.68 23.35 -8.05
N ILE A 473 -15.42 24.64 -8.33
CA ILE A 473 -14.26 25.10 -9.12
C ILE A 473 -13.46 26.12 -8.32
N ALA A 474 -12.16 26.19 -8.55
CA ALA A 474 -11.30 27.17 -7.90
C ALA A 474 -11.62 28.59 -8.39
N PRO A 475 -11.55 29.61 -7.52
CA PRO A 475 -11.60 31.00 -7.96
C PRO A 475 -10.52 31.28 -9.01
N GLY A 476 -10.87 32.00 -10.08
CA GLY A 476 -9.98 32.33 -11.20
C GLY A 476 -9.93 31.29 -12.33
N ILE A 477 -10.61 30.13 -12.18
CA ILE A 477 -10.67 29.06 -13.18
C ILE A 477 -11.89 29.22 -14.09
N ASP A 478 -11.67 29.13 -15.40
CA ASP A 478 -12.71 29.09 -16.42
C ASP A 478 -13.14 27.65 -16.70
N LEU A 479 -14.45 27.38 -16.60
CA LEU A 479 -15.01 26.04 -16.77
C LEU A 479 -14.66 25.42 -18.14
N ALA A 480 -14.83 26.18 -19.22
CA ALA A 480 -14.65 25.65 -20.57
C ALA A 480 -13.16 25.42 -20.90
N ARG A 481 -12.34 26.43 -20.61
CA ARG A 481 -10.92 26.44 -20.95
C ARG A 481 -10.09 25.54 -20.03
N ASP A 482 -10.30 25.67 -18.71
CA ASP A 482 -9.37 25.08 -17.73
C ASP A 482 -9.86 23.72 -17.18
N ILE A 483 -11.12 23.35 -17.43
CA ILE A 483 -11.69 22.08 -16.99
C ILE A 483 -12.12 21.23 -18.18
N LEU A 484 -13.18 21.64 -18.89
CA LEU A 484 -13.79 20.78 -19.93
C LEU A 484 -12.84 20.49 -21.10
N ALA A 485 -11.99 21.43 -21.48
CA ALA A 485 -10.99 21.23 -22.55
C ALA A 485 -9.95 20.15 -22.20
N HIS A 486 -9.78 19.79 -20.93
CA HIS A 486 -8.79 18.84 -20.43
C HIS A 486 -9.41 17.52 -19.91
N MET A 487 -10.71 17.30 -20.17
CA MET A 487 -11.42 16.05 -19.93
C MET A 487 -11.77 15.37 -21.25
N ASP A 488 -11.80 14.05 -21.27
CA ASP A 488 -12.22 13.26 -22.45
C ASP A 488 -13.74 13.03 -22.46
N PHE A 489 -14.44 13.42 -21.40
CA PHE A 489 -15.91 13.29 -21.26
C PHE A 489 -16.49 14.54 -20.62
N MET A 490 -17.81 14.72 -20.77
CA MET A 490 -18.57 15.78 -20.11
C MET A 490 -19.08 15.26 -18.75
N PRO A 491 -18.64 15.84 -17.61
CA PRO A 491 -19.23 15.52 -16.32
C PRO A 491 -20.63 16.11 -16.22
N GLU A 492 -21.41 15.68 -15.24
CA GLU A 492 -22.66 16.36 -14.90
C GLU A 492 -22.32 17.74 -14.28
N ILE A 493 -22.89 18.80 -14.85
CA ILE A 493 -22.63 20.18 -14.41
C ILE A 493 -23.90 20.72 -13.77
N PRO A 494 -23.86 21.23 -12.52
CA PRO A 494 -25.00 21.88 -11.87
C PRO A 494 -25.26 23.25 -12.48
N ASP A 495 -26.52 23.74 -12.37
CA ASP A 495 -26.90 25.09 -12.85
C ASP A 495 -26.06 26.22 -12.22
N THR A 496 -25.65 26.04 -10.97
CA THR A 496 -24.76 26.93 -10.24
C THR A 496 -23.60 26.14 -9.67
N ILE A 497 -22.38 26.51 -10.02
CA ILE A 497 -21.16 25.85 -9.55
C ILE A 497 -20.60 26.65 -8.37
N PRO A 498 -20.52 26.08 -7.16
CA PRO A 498 -19.87 26.70 -6.02
C PRO A 498 -18.38 26.94 -6.28
N LEU A 499 -17.84 28.00 -5.71
CA LEU A 499 -16.40 28.20 -5.67
C LEU A 499 -15.78 27.44 -4.49
N MET A 500 -14.59 26.91 -4.70
CA MET A 500 -13.74 26.37 -3.64
C MET A 500 -13.42 27.49 -2.63
N ASP A 501 -13.24 27.12 -1.36
CA ASP A 501 -12.91 28.07 -0.29
C ASP A 501 -11.65 28.89 -0.65
N PRO A 502 -11.71 30.23 -0.68
CA PRO A 502 -10.58 31.07 -1.08
C PRO A 502 -9.36 30.96 -0.13
N ARG A 503 -9.54 30.46 1.11
CA ARG A 503 -8.43 30.21 2.04
C ARG A 503 -7.48 29.13 1.53
N LEU A 504 -7.93 28.21 0.67
CA LEU A 504 -7.11 27.20 0.03
C LEU A 504 -5.95 27.80 -0.78
N PHE A 505 -6.17 28.98 -1.36
CA PHE A 505 -5.30 29.67 -2.32
C PHE A 505 -4.49 30.80 -1.69
N ARG A 506 -4.37 30.81 -0.35
CA ARG A 506 -3.57 31.79 0.41
C ARG A 506 -2.42 31.07 1.14
N SER A 507 -1.34 31.80 1.43
CA SER A 507 -0.17 31.23 2.13
C SER A 507 -0.44 30.91 3.60
N GLU A 508 -1.35 31.67 4.23
CA GLU A 508 -1.71 31.59 5.65
C GLU A 508 -2.41 30.25 5.96
N LYS A 509 -2.46 29.89 7.23
CA LYS A 509 -3.27 28.77 7.72
C LYS A 509 -4.75 28.99 7.43
N MET A 510 -5.48 27.91 7.22
CA MET A 510 -6.92 28.00 6.96
C MET A 510 -7.77 28.21 8.22
N GLY A 511 -7.22 27.93 9.42
CA GLY A 511 -7.98 27.98 10.66
C GLY A 511 -9.01 26.85 10.79
N LEU A 512 -8.66 25.64 10.33
CA LEU A 512 -9.57 24.48 10.39
C LEU A 512 -9.98 24.13 11.82
N ILE A 513 -9.09 24.35 12.80
CA ILE A 513 -9.39 24.12 14.22
C ILE A 513 -10.56 24.96 14.73
N GLU A 514 -10.77 26.16 14.16
CA GLU A 514 -11.83 27.09 14.51
C GLU A 514 -13.13 26.86 13.70
N SER A 515 -13.10 25.88 12.78
CA SER A 515 -14.28 25.58 11.98
C SER A 515 -15.39 24.94 12.83
N PRO A 516 -16.68 25.06 12.44
CA PRO A 516 -17.80 24.46 13.20
C PRO A 516 -17.70 22.95 13.40
N HIS A 517 -16.85 22.28 12.62
CA HIS A 517 -16.65 20.84 12.72
C HIS A 517 -15.65 20.44 13.81
N PHE A 518 -14.75 21.35 14.22
CA PHE A 518 -13.71 21.09 15.22
C PHE A 518 -13.89 21.94 16.50
N SER A 519 -14.80 22.92 16.47
CA SER A 519 -15.18 23.77 17.63
C SER A 519 -16.03 23.03 18.67
#